data_0a30e1d6a3cb744c61c24fbaefa6969b
#
_entry.id   0a30e1d6a3cb744c61c24fbaefa6969b
#
_cell.length_a   1.000
_cell.length_b   1.000
_cell.length_c   1.000
_cell.angle_alpha   90.00
_cell.angle_beta   90.00
_cell.angle_gamma   90.00
#
_symmetry.space_group_name_H-M   'P 1'
#
loop_
_entity.id
_entity.type
_entity.pdbx_description
1 polymer ?
#
loop_
_entity_poly.entity_id
_entity_poly.type
_entity_poly.pdbx_seq_one_letter_code
_entity_poly.pdbx_strand_id
1 'polypeptide(L)'
;FIETEKSNNFKVTVEQLEKSKSKNTKMLVWCSPSNPTGVVYSKEEAEEIYEWIFKNDLWILSDELYEHLVYEGETSPSPAIYDPELKNTIIVNGVSKSYSMTGWRVGWLIGNKSVIGLGKKIQSQATSNVSNVSQLAAEAALLNGLEVTNEMKIAFNRRRLFATEKINSIPNLNVVDSTGAFYLFVDVSHYCSGKNGLNTSEEFCDWLLENYFIAFVPGEVFGTPGFMRLSYALSDEDLDSGLSRLSEAIDNLNE
;
A
#
# COMPACT_ATOMS: atom_id res chain seq x y z
N PHE A 1 -7.83 8.07 -12.21
CA PHE A 1 -7.19 6.79 -11.92
C PHE A 1 -6.51 6.28 -13.18
N ILE A 2 -5.43 5.54 -13.00
CA ILE A 2 -4.73 4.83 -14.08
C ILE A 2 -5.01 3.35 -13.85
N GLU A 3 -5.62 2.69 -14.81
CA GLU A 3 -5.84 1.25 -14.75
C GLU A 3 -4.51 0.54 -14.94
N THR A 4 -4.15 -0.27 -13.97
CA THR A 4 -2.96 -1.13 -13.99
C THR A 4 -3.38 -2.59 -14.08
N GLU A 5 -2.48 -3.45 -14.54
CA GLU A 5 -2.82 -4.84 -14.87
C GLU A 5 -2.07 -5.83 -13.97
N LYS A 6 -2.75 -6.94 -13.64
CA LYS A 6 -2.15 -8.08 -12.92
C LYS A 6 -0.90 -8.62 -13.62
N SER A 7 -0.90 -8.61 -14.97
CA SER A 7 0.21 -9.06 -15.81
C SER A 7 1.53 -8.32 -15.53
N ASN A 8 1.44 -7.08 -15.00
CA ASN A 8 2.58 -6.26 -14.56
C ASN A 8 2.54 -6.00 -13.04
N ASN A 9 2.02 -6.94 -12.25
CA ASN A 9 1.89 -6.80 -10.79
C ASN A 9 1.26 -5.47 -10.36
N PHE A 10 0.32 -4.93 -11.14
CA PHE A 10 -0.30 -3.62 -10.92
C PHE A 10 0.66 -2.44 -10.86
N LYS A 11 1.86 -2.57 -11.39
CA LYS A 11 2.77 -1.44 -11.57
C LYS A 11 2.35 -0.61 -12.77
N VAL A 12 2.35 0.71 -12.64
CA VAL A 12 2.11 1.61 -13.76
C VAL A 12 3.36 1.72 -14.64
N THR A 13 3.15 1.81 -15.95
CA THR A 13 4.22 2.05 -16.92
C THR A 13 4.16 3.49 -17.47
N VAL A 14 5.27 3.98 -18.02
CA VAL A 14 5.33 5.28 -18.69
C VAL A 14 4.33 5.38 -19.84
N GLU A 15 4.08 4.27 -20.55
CA GLU A 15 3.08 4.23 -21.63
C GLU A 15 1.65 4.47 -21.09
N GLN A 16 1.31 3.83 -19.97
CA GLN A 16 0.01 4.04 -19.32
C GLN A 16 -0.14 5.48 -18.80
N LEU A 17 0.93 6.05 -18.25
CA LEU A 17 0.98 7.45 -17.84
C LEU A 17 0.72 8.39 -19.01
N GLU A 18 1.44 8.20 -20.13
CA GLU A 18 1.28 9.05 -21.33
C GLU A 18 -0.14 8.94 -21.90
N LYS A 19 -0.70 7.73 -21.96
CA LYS A 19 -2.07 7.49 -22.43
C LYS A 19 -3.12 8.16 -21.54
N SER A 20 -2.88 8.21 -20.23
CA SER A 20 -3.82 8.76 -19.25
C SER A 20 -3.68 10.27 -19.07
N LYS A 21 -2.56 10.85 -19.53
CA LYS A 21 -2.27 12.28 -19.43
C LYS A 21 -3.26 13.11 -20.28
N SER A 22 -3.71 14.20 -19.73
CA SER A 22 -4.51 15.20 -20.42
C SER A 22 -3.96 16.61 -20.17
N LYS A 23 -4.54 17.62 -20.85
CA LYS A 23 -4.22 19.03 -20.59
C LYS A 23 -4.55 19.48 -19.15
N ASN A 24 -5.36 18.72 -18.44
CA ASN A 24 -5.76 19.02 -17.06
C ASN A 24 -4.91 18.27 -16.03
N THR A 25 -4.07 17.32 -16.44
CA THR A 25 -3.17 16.60 -15.54
C THR A 25 -2.17 17.56 -14.91
N LYS A 26 -2.04 17.53 -13.59
CA LYS A 26 -1.17 18.41 -12.81
C LYS A 26 -0.21 17.64 -11.92
N MET A 27 -0.61 16.47 -11.46
CA MET A 27 0.12 15.73 -10.44
C MET A 27 -0.11 14.22 -10.60
N LEU A 28 0.94 13.45 -10.35
CA LEU A 28 0.85 12.02 -10.06
C LEU A 28 0.87 11.82 -8.55
N VAL A 29 -0.08 11.04 -8.02
CA VAL A 29 -0.01 10.51 -6.65
C VAL A 29 0.63 9.13 -6.75
N TRP A 30 1.75 8.95 -6.08
CA TRP A 30 2.63 7.79 -6.16
C TRP A 30 2.78 7.13 -4.79
N CYS A 31 2.76 5.82 -4.73
CA CYS A 31 2.96 5.07 -3.49
C CYS A 31 3.82 3.83 -3.76
N SER A 32 5.01 3.78 -3.17
CA SER A 32 5.91 2.62 -3.22
C SER A 32 6.72 2.53 -1.92
N PRO A 33 6.62 1.38 -1.20
CA PRO A 33 5.77 0.20 -1.40
C PRO A 33 4.27 0.52 -1.42
N SER A 34 3.52 -0.19 -2.25
CA SER A 34 2.12 0.13 -2.57
C SER A 34 1.12 -0.46 -1.57
N ASN A 35 0.07 0.28 -1.31
CA ASN A 35 -1.19 -0.19 -0.74
C ASN A 35 -2.26 -0.09 -1.85
N PRO A 36 -2.89 -1.20 -2.29
CA PRO A 36 -3.12 -2.46 -1.56
C PRO A 36 -2.16 -3.60 -1.90
N THR A 37 -1.36 -3.50 -2.96
CA THR A 37 -0.70 -4.65 -3.60
C THR A 37 0.57 -5.15 -2.91
N GLY A 38 1.22 -4.30 -2.12
CA GLY A 38 2.52 -4.59 -1.52
C GLY A 38 3.68 -4.63 -2.52
N VAL A 39 3.46 -4.24 -3.79
CA VAL A 39 4.52 -4.20 -4.79
C VAL A 39 5.48 -3.04 -4.54
N VAL A 40 6.74 -3.26 -4.90
CA VAL A 40 7.81 -2.27 -4.82
C VAL A 40 8.35 -2.04 -6.23
N TYR A 41 8.49 -0.78 -6.62
CA TYR A 41 9.13 -0.45 -7.89
C TYR A 41 10.64 -0.54 -7.76
N SER A 42 11.31 -1.08 -8.76
CA SER A 42 12.76 -1.06 -8.83
C SER A 42 13.27 0.38 -9.01
N LYS A 43 14.58 0.55 -8.86
CA LYS A 43 15.21 1.85 -9.11
C LYS A 43 14.96 2.31 -10.54
N GLU A 44 15.15 1.41 -11.52
CA GLU A 44 15.00 1.68 -12.93
C GLU A 44 13.55 2.03 -13.29
N GLU A 45 12.58 1.25 -12.81
CA GLU A 45 11.15 1.51 -13.01
C GLU A 45 10.73 2.88 -12.44
N ALA A 46 11.21 3.21 -11.24
CA ALA A 46 10.93 4.48 -10.60
C ALA A 46 11.59 5.66 -11.36
N GLU A 47 12.85 5.50 -11.80
CA GLU A 47 13.62 6.50 -12.55
C GLU A 47 12.91 6.87 -13.84
N GLU A 48 12.47 5.89 -14.64
CA GLU A 48 11.72 6.14 -15.88
C GLU A 48 10.45 6.97 -15.64
N ILE A 49 9.73 6.67 -14.55
CA ILE A 49 8.51 7.40 -14.18
C ILE A 49 8.84 8.83 -13.74
N TYR A 50 9.89 9.03 -12.94
CA TYR A 50 10.29 10.36 -12.48
C TYR A 50 10.78 11.22 -13.64
N GLU A 51 11.59 10.67 -14.56
CA GLU A 51 12.01 11.38 -15.78
C GLU A 51 10.80 11.83 -16.61
N TRP A 52 9.81 10.94 -16.77
CA TRP A 52 8.59 11.28 -17.48
C TRP A 52 7.82 12.42 -16.80
N ILE A 53 7.68 12.40 -15.46
CA ILE A 53 7.00 13.43 -14.68
C ILE A 53 7.68 14.79 -14.88
N PHE A 54 8.98 14.86 -14.69
CA PHE A 54 9.72 16.11 -14.76
C PHE A 54 9.82 16.66 -16.20
N LYS A 55 9.93 15.77 -17.19
CA LYS A 55 9.87 16.15 -18.61
C LYS A 55 8.52 16.79 -18.99
N ASN A 56 7.44 16.39 -18.35
CA ASN A 56 6.10 16.92 -18.58
C ASN A 56 5.71 18.10 -17.65
N ASP A 57 6.65 18.61 -16.85
CA ASP A 57 6.42 19.68 -15.86
C ASP A 57 5.25 19.37 -14.91
N LEU A 58 5.12 18.11 -14.50
CA LEU A 58 4.10 17.63 -13.58
C LEU A 58 4.64 17.60 -12.16
N TRP A 59 3.73 17.66 -11.21
CA TRP A 59 4.03 17.41 -9.80
C TRP A 59 3.98 15.91 -9.48
N ILE A 60 4.79 15.49 -8.50
CA ILE A 60 4.65 14.20 -7.85
C ILE A 60 4.38 14.39 -6.36
N LEU A 61 3.35 13.69 -5.86
CA LEU A 61 3.13 13.47 -4.43
C LEU A 61 3.51 12.02 -4.15
N SER A 62 4.65 11.84 -3.47
CA SER A 62 5.21 10.54 -3.12
C SER A 62 4.79 10.17 -1.70
N ASP A 63 4.00 9.12 -1.56
CA ASP A 63 3.67 8.49 -0.28
C ASP A 63 4.73 7.44 0.05
N GLU A 64 5.59 7.77 1.01
CA GLU A 64 6.74 6.99 1.43
C GLU A 64 6.56 6.34 2.81
N LEU A 65 5.31 6.21 3.30
CA LEU A 65 5.04 5.68 4.63
C LEU A 65 5.54 4.25 4.85
N TYR A 66 5.72 3.47 3.79
CA TYR A 66 6.18 2.09 3.83
C TYR A 66 7.65 1.92 3.44
N GLU A 67 8.42 2.99 3.26
CA GLU A 67 9.80 2.98 2.71
C GLU A 67 10.74 1.98 3.41
N HIS A 68 10.60 1.78 4.71
CA HIS A 68 11.40 0.83 5.47
C HIS A 68 10.86 -0.61 5.45
N LEU A 69 9.67 -0.85 4.89
CA LEU A 69 9.02 -2.16 4.86
C LEU A 69 9.18 -2.79 3.46
N VAL A 70 10.41 -3.05 3.08
CA VAL A 70 10.80 -3.79 1.87
C VAL A 70 11.55 -5.05 2.28
N TYR A 71 11.13 -6.20 1.78
CA TYR A 71 11.62 -7.52 2.22
C TYR A 71 12.63 -8.10 1.25
N GLU A 72 12.48 -7.81 -0.03
CA GLU A 72 13.33 -8.32 -1.11
C GLU A 72 13.69 -7.16 -2.05
N GLY A 73 14.92 -7.18 -2.56
CA GLY A 73 15.40 -6.13 -3.43
C GLY A 73 15.73 -4.81 -2.71
N GLU A 74 15.87 -3.77 -3.49
CA GLU A 74 16.13 -2.42 -3.01
C GLU A 74 14.83 -1.63 -2.90
N THR A 75 14.79 -0.68 -1.97
CA THR A 75 13.70 0.30 -1.87
C THR A 75 13.68 1.17 -3.12
N SER A 76 12.52 1.47 -3.68
CA SER A 76 12.44 2.48 -4.73
C SER A 76 12.97 3.82 -4.20
N PRO A 77 13.80 4.51 -4.99
CA PRO A 77 14.36 5.78 -4.57
C PRO A 77 13.26 6.83 -4.42
N SER A 78 13.42 7.74 -3.46
CA SER A 78 12.56 8.91 -3.36
C SER A 78 12.74 9.81 -4.59
N PRO A 79 11.67 10.40 -5.16
CA PRO A 79 11.78 11.37 -6.26
C PRO A 79 12.62 12.61 -5.89
N ALA A 80 12.82 12.88 -4.60
CA ALA A 80 13.67 13.96 -4.14
C ALA A 80 15.14 13.82 -4.56
N ILE A 81 15.60 12.59 -4.89
CA ILE A 81 16.96 12.38 -5.43
C ILE A 81 17.10 13.04 -6.81
N TYR A 82 16.03 13.07 -7.59
CA TYR A 82 15.99 13.62 -8.94
C TYR A 82 15.51 15.09 -8.99
N ASP A 83 14.91 15.57 -7.91
CA ASP A 83 14.46 16.96 -7.72
C ASP A 83 14.93 17.48 -6.34
N PRO A 84 16.25 17.67 -6.12
CA PRO A 84 16.80 18.01 -4.81
C PRO A 84 16.35 19.38 -4.28
N GLU A 85 15.87 20.26 -5.14
CA GLU A 85 15.28 21.54 -4.74
C GLU A 85 13.77 21.43 -4.43
N LEU A 86 13.18 20.24 -4.60
CA LEU A 86 11.76 19.94 -4.40
C LEU A 86 10.83 20.91 -5.16
N LYS A 87 11.19 21.24 -6.40
CA LYS A 87 10.41 22.17 -7.22
C LYS A 87 9.01 21.64 -7.47
N ASN A 88 8.94 20.37 -7.91
CA ASN A 88 7.71 19.67 -8.27
C ASN A 88 7.47 18.41 -7.44
N THR A 89 8.23 18.21 -6.36
CA THR A 89 8.13 17.03 -5.49
C THR A 89 7.52 17.38 -4.15
N ILE A 90 6.55 16.56 -3.71
CA ILE A 90 5.98 16.59 -2.37
C ILE A 90 6.10 15.17 -1.81
N ILE A 91 6.76 15.02 -0.66
CA ILE A 91 6.88 13.76 0.04
C ILE A 91 5.90 13.75 1.22
N VAL A 92 5.15 12.66 1.34
CA VAL A 92 4.31 12.34 2.50
C VAL A 92 4.96 11.19 3.24
N ASN A 93 5.26 11.37 4.52
CA ASN A 93 5.81 10.31 5.34
C ASN A 93 5.33 10.43 6.80
N GLY A 94 5.64 9.46 7.65
CA GLY A 94 5.22 9.45 9.03
C GLY A 94 5.67 8.21 9.78
N VAL A 95 5.42 8.21 11.09
CA VAL A 95 5.81 7.10 11.97
C VAL A 95 4.80 5.95 12.02
N SER A 96 3.64 6.12 11.37
CA SER A 96 2.50 5.20 11.51
C SER A 96 2.79 3.76 11.10
N LYS A 97 3.58 3.55 10.04
CA LYS A 97 3.79 2.23 9.42
C LYS A 97 5.14 1.65 9.78
N SER A 98 6.21 2.31 9.39
CA SER A 98 7.57 1.85 9.63
C SER A 98 7.94 1.71 11.11
N TYR A 99 7.26 2.42 12.00
CA TYR A 99 7.49 2.37 13.44
C TYR A 99 6.30 1.81 14.24
N SER A 100 5.28 1.26 13.58
CA SER A 100 4.04 0.76 14.21
C SER A 100 3.35 1.75 15.14
N MET A 101 3.39 3.03 14.83
CA MET A 101 2.90 4.13 15.65
C MET A 101 1.60 4.77 15.11
N THR A 102 0.67 3.94 14.64
CA THR A 102 -0.59 4.44 14.02
C THR A 102 -1.42 5.30 14.98
N GLY A 103 -1.50 4.93 16.25
CA GLY A 103 -2.26 5.63 17.29
C GLY A 103 -1.68 7.00 17.70
N TRP A 104 -0.42 7.25 17.41
CA TRP A 104 0.25 8.52 17.75
C TRP A 104 -0.11 9.67 16.81
N ARG A 105 -0.64 9.40 15.63
CA ARG A 105 -1.15 10.39 14.67
C ARG A 105 -0.09 11.41 14.25
N VAL A 106 1.12 10.97 13.89
CA VAL A 106 2.23 11.82 13.44
C VAL A 106 2.63 11.48 12.02
N GLY A 107 2.61 12.48 11.16
CA GLY A 107 3.13 12.45 9.80
C GLY A 107 3.58 13.85 9.39
N TRP A 108 4.23 13.95 8.26
CA TRP A 108 4.78 15.21 7.74
C TRP A 108 4.73 15.28 6.24
N LEU A 109 4.80 16.52 5.75
CA LEU A 109 5.02 16.84 4.34
C LEU A 109 6.40 17.45 4.19
N ILE A 110 7.14 17.02 3.16
CA ILE A 110 8.39 17.62 2.73
C ILE A 110 8.18 18.14 1.31
N GLY A 111 8.55 19.39 1.05
CA GLY A 111 8.33 20.02 -0.25
C GLY A 111 8.84 21.46 -0.25
N ASN A 112 8.64 22.18 -1.34
CA ASN A 112 9.05 23.57 -1.38
C ASN A 112 8.24 24.45 -0.41
N LYS A 113 8.83 25.59 -0.06
CA LYS A 113 8.30 26.50 0.96
C LYS A 113 6.87 26.98 0.69
N SER A 114 6.48 27.17 -0.57
CA SER A 114 5.15 27.64 -0.94
C SER A 114 4.09 26.58 -0.67
N VAL A 115 4.35 25.33 -1.07
CA VAL A 115 3.45 24.17 -0.84
C VAL A 115 3.31 23.89 0.64
N ILE A 116 4.42 23.85 1.38
CA ILE A 116 4.39 23.63 2.84
C ILE A 116 3.64 24.77 3.54
N GLY A 117 3.80 26.01 3.09
CA GLY A 117 3.05 27.15 3.61
C GLY A 117 1.53 27.01 3.42
N LEU A 118 1.07 26.48 2.30
CA LEU A 118 -0.34 26.19 2.05
C LEU A 118 -0.83 25.02 2.92
N GLY A 119 -0.08 23.91 2.97
CA GLY A 119 -0.38 22.75 3.82
C GLY A 119 -0.54 23.15 5.30
N LYS A 120 0.37 23.98 5.81
CA LYS A 120 0.31 24.52 7.18
C LYS A 120 -0.97 25.35 7.43
N LYS A 121 -1.40 26.16 6.47
CA LYS A 121 -2.65 26.93 6.59
C LYS A 121 -3.86 26.00 6.66
N ILE A 122 -3.93 24.98 5.80
CA ILE A 122 -5.05 24.02 5.79
C ILE A 122 -5.07 23.26 7.12
N GLN A 123 -3.93 22.71 7.56
CA GLN A 123 -3.82 21.96 8.80
C GLN A 123 -4.26 22.78 10.00
N SER A 124 -3.85 24.05 10.08
CA SER A 124 -4.19 24.91 11.23
C SER A 124 -5.70 25.12 11.39
N GLN A 125 -6.47 25.01 10.30
CA GLN A 125 -7.92 25.15 10.32
C GLN A 125 -8.67 23.83 10.45
N ALA A 126 -8.05 22.72 9.97
CA ALA A 126 -8.70 21.40 9.97
C ALA A 126 -8.46 20.64 11.29
N THR A 127 -7.21 20.54 11.74
CA THR A 127 -6.81 19.67 12.87
C THR A 127 -5.91 20.36 13.89
N SER A 128 -5.57 21.64 13.70
CA SER A 128 -4.55 22.35 14.47
C SER A 128 -3.16 21.70 14.34
N ASN A 129 -2.37 21.62 15.41
CA ASN A 129 -1.07 20.98 15.40
C ASN A 129 -1.10 19.58 16.02
N VAL A 130 -0.10 18.77 15.69
CA VAL A 130 0.11 17.47 16.33
C VAL A 130 0.44 17.68 17.82
N SER A 131 -0.06 16.79 18.69
CA SER A 131 0.24 16.78 20.13
C SER A 131 1.76 16.80 20.39
N ASN A 132 2.22 17.62 21.31
CA ASN A 132 3.64 17.70 21.67
C ASN A 132 4.19 16.35 22.16
N VAL A 133 3.39 15.58 22.92
CA VAL A 133 3.78 14.23 23.39
C VAL A 133 3.99 13.30 22.21
N SER A 134 3.09 13.35 21.23
CA SER A 134 3.21 12.55 20.00
C SER A 134 4.44 12.97 19.17
N GLN A 135 4.76 14.26 19.11
CA GLN A 135 5.94 14.74 18.40
C GLN A 135 7.24 14.24 19.06
N LEU A 136 7.34 14.29 20.38
CA LEU A 136 8.49 13.75 21.12
C LEU A 136 8.64 12.23 20.95
N ALA A 137 7.52 11.50 20.95
CA ALA A 137 7.54 10.07 20.68
C ALA A 137 8.02 9.75 19.25
N ALA A 138 7.55 10.53 18.26
CA ALA A 138 8.00 10.41 16.88
C ALA A 138 9.48 10.75 16.70
N GLU A 139 9.98 11.79 17.37
CA GLU A 139 11.39 12.15 17.39
C GLU A 139 12.25 11.00 17.95
N ALA A 140 11.84 10.41 19.07
CA ALA A 140 12.53 9.26 19.65
C ALA A 140 12.56 8.05 18.71
N ALA A 141 11.46 7.77 18.00
CA ALA A 141 11.38 6.70 17.00
C ALA A 141 12.34 6.97 15.82
N LEU A 142 12.36 8.17 15.28
CA LEU A 142 13.23 8.56 14.17
C LEU A 142 14.72 8.48 14.52
N LEU A 143 15.08 8.85 15.73
CA LEU A 143 16.48 8.84 16.18
C LEU A 143 16.99 7.44 16.53
N ASN A 144 16.12 6.53 16.98
CA ASN A 144 16.55 5.26 17.60
C ASN A 144 15.79 4.03 17.07
N GLY A 145 14.76 4.19 16.26
CA GLY A 145 13.79 3.13 15.97
C GLY A 145 14.14 2.19 14.82
N LEU A 146 15.23 2.42 14.07
CA LEU A 146 15.54 1.57 12.89
C LEU A 146 15.83 0.11 13.27
N GLU A 147 16.41 -0.15 14.43
CA GLU A 147 16.65 -1.52 14.90
C GLU A 147 15.32 -2.25 15.11
N VAL A 148 14.38 -1.64 15.82
CA VAL A 148 13.03 -2.18 16.04
C VAL A 148 12.28 -2.38 14.73
N THR A 149 12.40 -1.44 13.79
CA THR A 149 11.82 -1.57 12.45
C THR A 149 12.39 -2.78 11.71
N ASN A 150 13.69 -3.05 11.82
CA ASN A 150 14.32 -4.21 11.20
C ASN A 150 13.85 -5.53 11.83
N GLU A 151 13.70 -5.61 13.14
CA GLU A 151 13.09 -6.77 13.81
C GLU A 151 11.65 -7.02 13.35
N MET A 152 10.86 -5.96 13.25
CA MET A 152 9.48 -6.02 12.75
C MET A 152 9.43 -6.48 11.28
N LYS A 153 10.36 -6.04 10.43
CA LYS A 153 10.49 -6.53 9.03
C LYS A 153 10.67 -8.04 8.96
N ILE A 154 11.49 -8.62 9.83
CA ILE A 154 11.72 -10.07 9.87
C ILE A 154 10.42 -10.81 10.17
N ALA A 155 9.64 -10.34 11.16
CA ALA A 155 8.36 -10.92 11.50
C ALA A 155 7.33 -10.77 10.35
N PHE A 156 7.25 -9.59 9.74
CA PHE A 156 6.36 -9.35 8.62
C PHE A 156 6.72 -10.18 7.39
N ASN A 157 8.01 -10.33 7.06
CA ASN A 157 8.40 -11.15 5.92
C ASN A 157 8.07 -12.64 6.15
N ARG A 158 8.26 -13.16 7.36
CA ARG A 158 7.86 -14.53 7.72
C ARG A 158 6.35 -14.72 7.53
N ARG A 159 5.53 -13.78 8.02
CA ARG A 159 4.06 -13.82 7.87
C ARG A 159 3.62 -13.68 6.42
N ARG A 160 4.29 -12.83 5.65
CA ARG A 160 4.07 -12.66 4.21
C ARG A 160 4.23 -13.99 3.48
N LEU A 161 5.37 -14.64 3.68
CA LEU A 161 5.68 -15.93 3.03
C LEU A 161 4.70 -17.02 3.44
N PHE A 162 4.41 -17.15 4.73
CA PHE A 162 3.42 -18.08 5.26
C PHE A 162 2.03 -17.86 4.66
N ALA A 163 1.54 -16.60 4.67
CA ALA A 163 0.23 -16.30 4.14
C ALA A 163 0.14 -16.49 2.62
N THR A 164 1.20 -16.15 1.88
CA THR A 164 1.28 -16.37 0.44
C THR A 164 1.20 -17.85 0.09
N GLU A 165 1.98 -18.69 0.76
CA GLU A 165 1.97 -20.15 0.57
C GLU A 165 0.58 -20.73 0.86
N LYS A 166 0.01 -20.36 2.01
CA LYS A 166 -1.28 -20.88 2.46
C LYS A 166 -2.42 -20.46 1.52
N ILE A 167 -2.48 -19.19 1.09
CA ILE A 167 -3.49 -18.71 0.14
C ILE A 167 -3.33 -19.38 -1.23
N ASN A 168 -2.12 -19.49 -1.76
CA ASN A 168 -1.89 -20.13 -3.05
C ASN A 168 -2.14 -21.66 -3.04
N SER A 169 -2.26 -22.27 -1.86
CA SER A 169 -2.71 -23.67 -1.74
C SER A 169 -4.23 -23.82 -1.80
N ILE A 170 -4.99 -22.76 -1.64
CA ILE A 170 -6.45 -22.76 -1.72
C ILE A 170 -6.86 -22.70 -3.21
N PRO A 171 -7.76 -23.57 -3.69
CA PRO A 171 -8.16 -23.59 -5.09
C PRO A 171 -8.63 -22.22 -5.60
N ASN A 172 -8.19 -21.85 -6.81
CA ASN A 172 -8.60 -20.62 -7.50
C ASN A 172 -8.33 -19.29 -6.77
N LEU A 173 -7.52 -19.29 -5.70
CA LEU A 173 -6.95 -18.08 -5.13
C LEU A 173 -5.51 -17.89 -5.60
N ASN A 174 -5.13 -16.64 -5.89
CA ASN A 174 -3.77 -16.32 -6.30
C ASN A 174 -3.35 -14.99 -5.68
N VAL A 175 -2.18 -14.94 -5.08
CA VAL A 175 -1.60 -13.72 -4.51
C VAL A 175 -0.80 -12.97 -5.56
N VAL A 176 -0.95 -11.65 -5.62
CA VAL A 176 -0.04 -10.78 -6.36
C VAL A 176 1.31 -10.78 -5.66
N ASP A 177 2.39 -10.85 -6.42
CA ASP A 177 3.75 -10.86 -5.84
C ASP A 177 4.01 -9.55 -5.09
N SER A 178 4.13 -9.68 -3.77
CA SER A 178 4.29 -8.57 -2.83
C SER A 178 5.66 -8.64 -2.18
N THR A 179 6.45 -7.59 -2.33
CA THR A 179 7.80 -7.49 -1.76
C THR A 179 7.95 -6.38 -0.74
N GLY A 180 6.85 -5.68 -0.40
CA GLY A 180 6.85 -4.60 0.58
C GLY A 180 5.51 -4.40 1.30
N ALA A 181 5.45 -3.36 2.13
CA ALA A 181 4.32 -3.03 3.01
C ALA A 181 3.95 -4.20 3.95
N PHE A 182 2.69 -4.41 4.26
CA PHE A 182 2.19 -5.56 5.04
C PHE A 182 0.83 -6.04 4.53
N TYR A 183 0.69 -6.05 3.20
CA TYR A 183 -0.53 -6.44 2.51
C TYR A 183 -0.25 -7.55 1.49
N LEU A 184 -1.23 -8.43 1.32
CA LEU A 184 -1.36 -9.29 0.16
C LEU A 184 -2.62 -8.90 -0.60
N PHE A 185 -2.53 -8.83 -1.91
CA PHE A 185 -3.64 -8.56 -2.80
C PHE A 185 -3.99 -9.86 -3.53
N VAL A 186 -5.17 -10.40 -3.24
CA VAL A 186 -5.58 -11.75 -3.60
C VAL A 186 -6.62 -11.69 -4.70
N ASP A 187 -6.39 -12.40 -5.79
CA ASP A 187 -7.36 -12.62 -6.85
C ASP A 187 -8.42 -13.60 -6.38
N VAL A 188 -9.66 -13.14 -6.31
CA VAL A 188 -10.85 -13.90 -5.91
C VAL A 188 -11.91 -13.92 -7.03
N SER A 189 -11.54 -13.48 -8.23
CA SER A 189 -12.45 -13.31 -9.36
C SER A 189 -13.25 -14.57 -9.72
N HIS A 190 -12.66 -15.74 -9.47
CA HIS A 190 -13.35 -17.02 -9.66
C HIS A 190 -14.64 -17.14 -8.82
N TYR A 191 -14.59 -16.66 -7.58
CA TYR A 191 -15.70 -16.74 -6.63
C TYR A 191 -16.68 -15.57 -6.75
N CYS A 192 -16.36 -14.57 -7.56
CA CYS A 192 -17.19 -13.39 -7.86
C CYS A 192 -17.95 -13.53 -9.19
N SER A 193 -18.13 -14.75 -9.70
CA SER A 193 -18.74 -15.02 -11.00
C SER A 193 -20.26 -15.19 -10.98
N GLY A 194 -20.91 -14.99 -9.85
CA GLY A 194 -22.35 -15.21 -9.65
C GLY A 194 -22.76 -16.67 -9.43
N LYS A 195 -21.82 -17.62 -9.55
CA LYS A 195 -22.09 -19.05 -9.46
C LYS A 195 -22.70 -19.48 -8.12
N ASN A 196 -22.31 -18.80 -7.03
CA ASN A 196 -22.81 -19.06 -5.68
C ASN A 196 -23.62 -17.85 -5.12
N GLY A 197 -24.17 -17.01 -6.01
CA GLY A 197 -24.90 -15.80 -5.64
C GLY A 197 -23.99 -14.61 -5.30
N LEU A 198 -22.65 -14.78 -5.39
CA LEU A 198 -21.65 -13.74 -5.15
C LEU A 198 -21.15 -13.18 -6.50
N ASN A 199 -21.40 -11.91 -6.77
CA ASN A 199 -21.10 -11.28 -8.06
C ASN A 199 -19.93 -10.32 -8.02
N THR A 200 -19.53 -9.88 -6.83
CA THR A 200 -18.47 -8.88 -6.61
C THR A 200 -17.54 -9.33 -5.48
N SER A 201 -16.33 -8.76 -5.45
CA SER A 201 -15.43 -9.00 -4.31
C SER A 201 -15.93 -8.32 -3.02
N GLU A 202 -16.78 -7.31 -3.12
CA GLU A 202 -17.47 -6.72 -1.97
C GLU A 202 -18.44 -7.73 -1.34
N GLU A 203 -19.35 -8.33 -2.12
CA GLU A 203 -20.27 -9.37 -1.67
C GLU A 203 -19.52 -10.58 -1.09
N PHE A 204 -18.39 -10.97 -1.70
CA PHE A 204 -17.56 -12.06 -1.21
C PHE A 204 -16.90 -11.73 0.14
N CYS A 205 -16.36 -10.52 0.30
CA CYS A 205 -15.78 -10.08 1.57
C CYS A 205 -16.83 -9.97 2.68
N ASP A 206 -18.02 -9.46 2.37
CA ASP A 206 -19.14 -9.38 3.33
C ASP A 206 -19.60 -10.78 3.75
N TRP A 207 -19.74 -11.70 2.79
CA TRP A 207 -20.07 -13.08 3.09
C TRP A 207 -19.03 -13.77 3.99
N LEU A 208 -17.73 -13.55 3.76
CA LEU A 208 -16.66 -14.05 4.63
C LEU A 208 -16.74 -13.46 6.04
N LEU A 209 -17.05 -12.17 6.13
CA LEU A 209 -17.18 -11.49 7.42
C LEU A 209 -18.38 -12.04 8.22
N GLU A 210 -19.53 -12.19 7.59
CA GLU A 210 -20.78 -12.61 8.24
C GLU A 210 -20.76 -14.09 8.66
N ASN A 211 -20.18 -14.98 7.84
CA ASN A 211 -20.27 -16.42 8.05
C ASN A 211 -19.01 -17.04 8.67
N TYR A 212 -17.83 -16.41 8.47
CA TYR A 212 -16.54 -16.96 8.92
C TYR A 212 -15.78 -16.01 9.84
N PHE A 213 -16.29 -14.81 10.10
CA PHE A 213 -15.70 -13.79 10.99
C PHE A 213 -14.27 -13.44 10.59
N ILE A 214 -14.01 -13.32 9.28
CA ILE A 214 -12.75 -12.85 8.70
C ILE A 214 -13.01 -11.62 7.85
N ALA A 215 -12.22 -10.56 8.13
CA ALA A 215 -12.37 -9.26 7.48
C ALA A 215 -11.28 -9.04 6.43
N PHE A 216 -11.68 -8.82 5.20
CA PHE A 216 -10.84 -8.36 4.10
C PHE A 216 -11.34 -7.01 3.59
N VAL A 217 -10.51 -6.31 2.84
CA VAL A 217 -10.95 -5.10 2.14
C VAL A 217 -11.15 -5.45 0.67
N PRO A 218 -12.37 -5.26 0.13
CA PRO A 218 -12.66 -5.59 -1.26
C PRO A 218 -11.89 -4.71 -2.25
N GLY A 219 -11.59 -5.28 -3.40
CA GLY A 219 -10.79 -4.63 -4.45
C GLY A 219 -11.49 -3.42 -5.08
N GLU A 220 -12.81 -3.36 -5.04
CA GLU A 220 -13.62 -2.23 -5.50
C GLU A 220 -13.20 -0.91 -4.85
N VAL A 221 -12.83 -0.92 -3.56
CA VAL A 221 -12.32 0.24 -2.83
C VAL A 221 -11.05 0.82 -3.48
N PHE A 222 -10.30 -0.05 -4.16
CA PHE A 222 -9.06 0.32 -4.86
C PHE A 222 -9.24 0.43 -6.38
N GLY A 223 -10.48 0.31 -6.89
CA GLY A 223 -10.78 0.32 -8.31
C GLY A 223 -10.41 -0.98 -9.04
N THR A 224 -10.25 -2.09 -8.32
CA THR A 224 -9.85 -3.40 -8.87
C THR A 224 -10.82 -4.49 -8.45
N PRO A 225 -12.02 -4.57 -9.05
CA PRO A 225 -12.99 -5.62 -8.77
C PRO A 225 -12.40 -7.03 -8.96
N GLY A 226 -12.89 -8.00 -8.20
CA GLY A 226 -12.42 -9.38 -8.26
C GLY A 226 -11.14 -9.64 -7.46
N PHE A 227 -10.71 -8.68 -6.66
CA PHE A 227 -9.59 -8.80 -5.72
C PHE A 227 -10.02 -8.50 -4.30
N MET A 228 -9.19 -8.93 -3.33
CA MET A 228 -9.33 -8.52 -1.93
C MET A 228 -7.96 -8.27 -1.31
N ARG A 229 -7.88 -7.32 -0.37
CA ARG A 229 -6.65 -7.03 0.39
C ARG A 229 -6.69 -7.70 1.76
N LEU A 230 -5.67 -8.53 2.03
CA LEU A 230 -5.35 -9.04 3.34
C LEU A 230 -4.24 -8.19 3.99
N SER A 231 -4.36 -7.87 5.28
CA SER A 231 -3.26 -7.35 6.09
C SER A 231 -2.69 -8.48 6.96
N TYR A 232 -1.38 -8.68 6.90
CA TYR A 232 -0.70 -9.63 7.79
C TYR A 232 0.00 -8.96 8.99
N ALA A 233 -0.40 -7.71 9.30
CA ALA A 233 0.02 -7.02 10.52
C ALA A 233 -0.83 -7.49 11.73
N LEU A 234 -0.79 -8.79 11.99
CA LEU A 234 -1.54 -9.52 13.02
C LEU A 234 -0.58 -10.36 13.86
N SER A 235 -1.08 -11.05 14.90
CA SER A 235 -0.34 -12.15 15.54
C SER A 235 -0.20 -13.35 14.58
N ASP A 236 0.74 -14.25 14.84
CA ASP A 236 0.89 -15.45 14.01
C ASP A 236 -0.33 -16.38 14.19
N GLU A 237 -0.91 -16.45 15.38
CA GLU A 237 -2.10 -17.23 15.72
C GLU A 237 -3.35 -16.70 15.01
N ASP A 238 -3.56 -15.39 15.02
CA ASP A 238 -4.72 -14.78 14.34
C ASP A 238 -4.62 -14.93 12.82
N LEU A 239 -3.41 -14.80 12.27
CA LEU A 239 -3.17 -14.98 10.84
C LEU A 239 -3.46 -16.42 10.42
N ASP A 240 -2.92 -17.41 11.14
CA ASP A 240 -3.15 -18.82 10.83
C ASP A 240 -4.62 -19.21 10.99
N SER A 241 -5.27 -18.77 12.07
CA SER A 241 -6.70 -18.99 12.32
C SER A 241 -7.56 -18.37 11.22
N GLY A 242 -7.28 -17.13 10.82
CA GLY A 242 -8.00 -16.44 9.73
C GLY A 242 -7.86 -17.16 8.39
N LEU A 243 -6.65 -17.56 8.02
CA LEU A 243 -6.39 -18.29 6.78
C LEU A 243 -7.00 -19.71 6.78
N SER A 244 -7.05 -20.37 7.93
CA SER A 244 -7.71 -21.67 8.05
C SER A 244 -9.23 -21.56 7.84
N ARG A 245 -9.86 -20.52 8.39
CA ARG A 245 -11.28 -20.23 8.15
C ARG A 245 -11.54 -19.81 6.70
N LEU A 246 -10.59 -19.13 6.03
CA LEU A 246 -10.70 -18.85 4.61
C LEU A 246 -10.70 -20.15 3.78
N SER A 247 -9.81 -21.10 4.10
CA SER A 247 -9.80 -22.40 3.43
C SER A 247 -11.13 -23.15 3.60
N GLU A 248 -11.63 -23.23 4.82
CA GLU A 248 -12.93 -23.85 5.13
C GLU A 248 -14.08 -23.17 4.36
N ALA A 249 -14.08 -21.85 4.27
CA ALA A 249 -15.06 -21.09 3.52
C ALA A 249 -15.06 -21.46 2.04
N ILE A 250 -13.89 -21.59 1.45
CA ILE A 250 -13.74 -21.97 0.04
C ILE A 250 -14.15 -23.44 -0.20
N ASP A 251 -13.82 -24.35 0.70
CA ASP A 251 -14.24 -25.75 0.61
C ASP A 251 -15.78 -25.84 0.62
N ASN A 252 -16.45 -25.12 1.50
CA ASN A 252 -17.91 -25.07 1.59
C ASN A 252 -18.58 -24.41 0.35
N LEU A 253 -17.91 -23.48 -0.34
CA LEU A 253 -18.41 -22.90 -1.58
C LEU A 253 -18.28 -23.84 -2.78
N ASN A 254 -17.38 -24.81 -2.71
CA ASN A 254 -17.14 -25.76 -3.80
C ASN A 254 -18.01 -27.04 -3.69
N GLU A 255 -18.68 -27.27 -2.55
CA GLU A 255 -19.68 -28.33 -2.36
C GLU A 255 -21.05 -27.95 -2.96
#